data_aaff423562d5156f3b7239f5748834f4
#
_entry.id   aaff423562d5156f3b7239f5748834f4
#
_cell.length_a   1.000
_cell.length_b   1.000
_cell.length_c   1.000
_cell.angle_alpha   90.00
_cell.angle_beta   90.00
_cell.angle_gamma   90.00
#
_symmetry.space_group_name_H-M   'P 1'
#
loop_
_entity.id
_entity.type
_entity.pdbx_description
1 polymer ?
#
loop_
_entity_poly.entity_id
_entity_poly.type
_entity_poly.pdbx_seq_one_letter_code
_entity_poly.pdbx_strand_id
1 'polypeptide(L)'
;ELMLKLLKELCNIPAPSHMEEKRAEYIKAYLESLGAKGVYIDDALNVVYPYGCEGSNNITVIEAHTDTVFPDTKPMPFVEDGNILRCPGIGDDTASVVGVLLTAKYFIENNIQTKDGILFVCNSCEEGLGNLKGTRQLMKDYEGRIKRLLTADASKLNSCANSCVGSHRYRVTVSTQGGHSYGAFGNKNALAELSKIVAKIYEIEVPKKEGRKTTYNVGSITGGTSINTIAQTAEMLCEYRSDDIESLSIMKEYFDKIFSEANTSEVKVEVELVGERPCSKEGNESKV
;
A
#
# COMPACT_ATOMS: atom_id res chain seq x y z
N GLU A 1 4.56 -30.18 -1.48
CA GLU A 1 5.83 -30.09 -2.22
C GLU A 1 5.81 -28.89 -3.19
N LEU A 2 4.83 -28.79 -4.12
CA LEU A 2 4.71 -27.68 -5.06
C LEU A 2 4.55 -26.32 -4.37
N MET A 3 3.71 -26.21 -3.34
CA MET A 3 3.51 -24.98 -2.57
C MET A 3 4.83 -24.43 -2.01
N LEU A 4 5.64 -25.30 -1.38
CA LEU A 4 6.93 -24.90 -0.83
C LEU A 4 7.93 -24.48 -1.92
N LYS A 5 7.89 -25.14 -3.08
CA LYS A 5 8.72 -24.77 -4.22
C LYS A 5 8.37 -23.36 -4.71
N LEU A 6 7.09 -23.07 -4.98
CA LEU A 6 6.64 -21.76 -5.44
C LEU A 6 6.97 -20.66 -4.43
N LEU A 7 6.75 -20.95 -3.14
CA LEU A 7 7.03 -19.99 -2.07
C LEU A 7 8.54 -19.61 -2.03
N LYS A 8 9.43 -20.59 -2.14
CA LYS A 8 10.88 -20.36 -2.19
C LYS A 8 11.29 -19.58 -3.44
N GLU A 9 10.75 -19.94 -4.60
CA GLU A 9 11.06 -19.27 -5.86
C GLU A 9 10.62 -17.83 -5.84
N LEU A 10 9.39 -17.51 -5.39
CA LEU A 10 8.88 -16.16 -5.28
C LEU A 10 9.62 -15.33 -4.21
N CYS A 11 9.93 -15.91 -3.05
CA CYS A 11 10.73 -15.23 -2.02
C CYS A 11 12.15 -14.87 -2.51
N ASN A 12 12.70 -15.62 -3.45
CA ASN A 12 13.99 -15.31 -4.06
C ASN A 12 13.95 -14.20 -5.12
N ILE A 13 12.75 -13.72 -5.48
CA ILE A 13 12.58 -12.61 -6.42
C ILE A 13 12.20 -11.36 -5.60
N PRO A 14 13.14 -10.44 -5.36
CA PRO A 14 12.82 -9.19 -4.68
C PRO A 14 11.78 -8.39 -5.46
N ALA A 15 10.84 -7.78 -4.75
CA ALA A 15 9.79 -6.96 -5.33
C ALA A 15 9.42 -5.79 -4.41
N PRO A 16 10.31 -4.80 -4.23
CA PRO A 16 9.91 -3.54 -3.63
C PRO A 16 8.75 -2.93 -4.43
N SER A 17 7.84 -2.20 -3.76
CA SER A 17 6.77 -1.47 -4.46
C SER A 17 7.33 -0.62 -5.60
N HIS A 18 6.70 -0.68 -6.77
CA HIS A 18 7.13 -0.11 -8.06
C HIS A 18 8.29 -0.83 -8.78
N MET A 19 8.74 -2.00 -8.30
CA MET A 19 9.84 -2.78 -8.88
C MET A 19 9.48 -4.27 -8.95
N GLU A 20 8.22 -4.59 -9.25
CA GLU A 20 7.67 -5.95 -9.24
C GLU A 20 7.85 -6.71 -10.58
N GLU A 21 8.47 -6.10 -11.60
CA GLU A 21 8.53 -6.63 -12.98
C GLU A 21 8.98 -8.10 -13.03
N LYS A 22 10.07 -8.43 -12.34
CA LYS A 22 10.62 -9.80 -12.35
C LYS A 22 9.69 -10.82 -11.71
N ARG A 23 8.98 -10.41 -10.65
CA ARG A 23 8.01 -11.27 -9.97
C ARG A 23 6.77 -11.45 -10.84
N ALA A 24 6.32 -10.38 -11.50
CA ALA A 24 5.21 -10.43 -12.45
C ALA A 24 5.52 -11.34 -13.66
N GLU A 25 6.70 -11.23 -14.25
CA GLU A 25 7.14 -12.10 -15.35
C GLU A 25 7.18 -13.58 -14.94
N TYR A 26 7.72 -13.88 -13.75
CA TYR A 26 7.74 -15.24 -13.20
C TYR A 26 6.32 -15.80 -13.03
N ILE A 27 5.41 -15.03 -12.42
CA ILE A 27 4.03 -15.45 -12.17
C ILE A 27 3.30 -15.68 -13.49
N LYS A 28 3.44 -14.77 -14.45
CA LYS A 28 2.84 -14.91 -15.79
C LYS A 28 3.33 -16.20 -16.47
N ALA A 29 4.64 -16.43 -16.51
CA ALA A 29 5.21 -17.62 -17.11
C ALA A 29 4.73 -18.91 -16.41
N TYR A 30 4.60 -18.90 -15.09
CA TYR A 30 4.04 -20.02 -14.34
C TYR A 30 2.60 -20.32 -14.75
N LEU A 31 1.71 -19.33 -14.79
CA LEU A 31 0.31 -19.53 -15.21
C LEU A 31 0.22 -20.03 -16.66
N GLU A 32 1.01 -19.47 -17.57
CA GLU A 32 1.07 -19.92 -18.96
C GLU A 32 1.54 -21.37 -19.09
N SER A 33 2.50 -21.79 -18.24
CA SER A 33 2.99 -23.19 -18.19
C SER A 33 1.92 -24.20 -17.77
N LEU A 34 0.87 -23.75 -17.06
CA LEU A 34 -0.29 -24.54 -16.69
C LEU A 34 -1.34 -24.63 -17.81
N GLY A 35 -1.13 -23.92 -18.92
CA GLY A 35 -2.08 -23.83 -20.04
C GLY A 35 -3.08 -22.67 -19.91
N ALA A 36 -2.88 -21.74 -18.97
CA ALA A 36 -3.70 -20.54 -18.84
C ALA A 36 -3.60 -19.70 -20.14
N LYS A 37 -4.75 -19.30 -20.67
CA LYS A 37 -4.83 -18.47 -21.88
C LYS A 37 -5.24 -17.04 -21.52
N GLY A 38 -4.65 -16.06 -22.20
CA GLY A 38 -5.00 -14.66 -22.02
C GLY A 38 -4.42 -14.03 -20.73
N VAL A 39 -3.39 -14.65 -20.12
CA VAL A 39 -2.64 -14.04 -19.01
C VAL A 39 -1.87 -12.83 -19.52
N TYR A 40 -1.98 -11.71 -18.84
CA TYR A 40 -1.22 -10.50 -19.18
C TYR A 40 -0.71 -9.78 -17.96
N ILE A 41 0.28 -8.91 -18.17
CA ILE A 41 0.76 -7.94 -17.20
C ILE A 41 0.24 -6.58 -17.67
N ASP A 42 -0.45 -5.85 -16.79
CA ASP A 42 -0.96 -4.52 -17.11
C ASP A 42 0.09 -3.41 -16.86
N ASP A 43 -0.30 -2.15 -17.15
CA ASP A 43 0.58 -0.98 -16.98
C ASP A 43 0.94 -0.68 -15.52
N ALA A 44 0.21 -1.27 -14.57
CA ALA A 44 0.51 -1.18 -13.14
C ALA A 44 1.40 -2.31 -12.63
N LEU A 45 1.75 -3.30 -13.48
CA LEU A 45 2.46 -4.54 -13.15
C LEU A 45 1.60 -5.61 -12.46
N ASN A 46 0.28 -5.50 -12.49
CA ASN A 46 -0.57 -6.62 -12.09
C ASN A 46 -0.41 -7.77 -13.07
N VAL A 47 -0.33 -8.99 -12.56
CA VAL A 47 -0.53 -10.19 -13.38
C VAL A 47 -1.99 -10.57 -13.31
N VAL A 48 -2.67 -10.55 -14.45
CA VAL A 48 -4.11 -10.81 -14.56
C VAL A 48 -4.37 -12.04 -15.40
N TYR A 49 -5.07 -13.00 -14.81
CA TYR A 49 -5.58 -14.18 -15.51
C TYR A 49 -7.10 -14.17 -15.56
N PRO A 50 -7.70 -13.81 -16.72
CA PRO A 50 -9.15 -13.81 -16.89
C PRO A 50 -9.66 -15.24 -17.18
N TYR A 51 -10.35 -15.82 -16.21
CA TYR A 51 -10.95 -17.14 -16.32
C TYR A 51 -12.47 -17.02 -16.54
N GLY A 52 -12.96 -17.42 -17.70
CA GLY A 52 -14.39 -17.34 -18.05
C GLY A 52 -14.94 -15.91 -18.07
N CYS A 53 -14.11 -14.90 -18.35
CA CYS A 53 -14.51 -13.49 -18.31
C CYS A 53 -15.07 -12.95 -19.63
N GLU A 54 -15.07 -13.74 -20.71
CA GLU A 54 -15.55 -13.30 -22.02
C GLU A 54 -17.04 -12.94 -21.96
N GLY A 55 -17.37 -11.69 -22.29
CA GLY A 55 -18.75 -11.19 -22.26
C GLY A 55 -19.41 -11.11 -20.88
N SER A 56 -18.71 -11.46 -19.79
CA SER A 56 -19.28 -11.39 -18.44
C SER A 56 -19.24 -9.95 -17.89
N ASN A 57 -20.39 -9.49 -17.39
CA ASN A 57 -20.52 -8.25 -16.59
C ASN A 57 -20.63 -8.54 -15.09
N ASN A 58 -20.35 -9.77 -14.69
CA ASN A 58 -20.40 -10.22 -13.30
C ASN A 58 -19.09 -10.95 -12.98
N ILE A 59 -18.08 -10.22 -12.53
CA ILE A 59 -16.74 -10.74 -12.31
C ILE A 59 -16.42 -10.73 -10.82
N THR A 60 -15.87 -11.85 -10.35
CA THR A 60 -15.24 -11.94 -9.03
C THR A 60 -13.74 -11.88 -9.17
N VAL A 61 -13.09 -10.98 -8.46
CA VAL A 61 -11.64 -10.89 -8.36
C VAL A 61 -11.18 -11.71 -7.16
N ILE A 62 -10.13 -12.48 -7.34
CA ILE A 62 -9.37 -13.16 -6.27
C ILE A 62 -7.94 -12.64 -6.40
N GLU A 63 -7.48 -11.85 -5.44
CA GLU A 63 -6.18 -11.19 -5.51
C GLU A 63 -5.32 -11.40 -4.28
N ALA A 64 -4.00 -11.25 -4.49
CA ALA A 64 -2.97 -11.14 -3.48
C ALA A 64 -1.86 -10.23 -4.02
N HIS A 65 -1.20 -9.44 -3.15
CA HIS A 65 -0.20 -8.51 -3.63
C HIS A 65 1.20 -9.11 -3.74
N THR A 66 1.96 -8.62 -4.73
CA THR A 66 3.28 -9.14 -5.06
C THR A 66 4.42 -8.31 -4.48
N ASP A 67 4.18 -7.06 -4.15
CA ASP A 67 5.19 -6.18 -3.59
C ASP A 67 5.42 -6.42 -2.09
N THR A 68 6.52 -5.88 -1.59
CA THR A 68 6.91 -5.94 -0.19
C THR A 68 7.40 -4.57 0.29
N VAL A 69 7.29 -4.31 1.60
CA VAL A 69 7.82 -3.08 2.24
C VAL A 69 9.34 -2.98 2.24
N PHE A 70 10.05 -4.06 1.88
CA PHE A 70 11.50 -4.11 1.93
C PHE A 70 12.11 -3.50 0.66
N PRO A 71 13.03 -2.53 0.80
CA PRO A 71 13.65 -1.86 -0.35
C PRO A 71 14.73 -2.69 -1.05
N ASP A 72 14.96 -3.91 -0.61
CA ASP A 72 16.04 -4.77 -1.09
C ASP A 72 15.77 -5.23 -2.53
N THR A 73 16.75 -5.00 -3.41
CA THR A 73 16.74 -5.45 -4.81
C THR A 73 17.54 -6.74 -5.04
N LYS A 74 18.03 -7.35 -3.96
CA LYS A 74 18.72 -8.64 -3.95
C LYS A 74 17.91 -9.64 -3.13
N PRO A 75 18.04 -10.96 -3.43
CA PRO A 75 17.37 -11.99 -2.65
C PRO A 75 17.68 -11.87 -1.16
N MET A 76 16.63 -11.91 -0.34
CA MET A 76 16.73 -11.89 1.11
C MET A 76 16.83 -13.33 1.65
N PRO A 77 17.37 -13.53 2.87
CA PRO A 77 17.55 -14.87 3.42
C PRO A 77 16.24 -15.64 3.56
N PHE A 78 16.20 -16.84 3.00
CA PHE A 78 15.12 -17.81 3.22
C PHE A 78 15.59 -18.87 4.20
N VAL A 79 14.93 -19.01 5.34
CA VAL A 79 15.32 -19.92 6.41
C VAL A 79 14.20 -20.93 6.68
N GLU A 80 14.57 -22.22 6.72
CA GLU A 80 13.70 -23.31 7.14
C GLU A 80 14.12 -23.76 8.54
N ASP A 81 13.21 -23.62 9.50
CA ASP A 81 13.41 -23.96 10.89
C ASP A 81 12.29 -24.92 11.33
N GLY A 82 12.50 -26.20 11.15
CA GLY A 82 11.49 -27.23 11.38
C GLY A 82 10.23 -27.01 10.52
N ASN A 83 9.11 -26.69 11.14
CA ASN A 83 7.85 -26.41 10.46
C ASN A 83 7.63 -24.91 10.20
N ILE A 84 8.62 -24.07 10.44
CA ILE A 84 8.53 -22.63 10.27
C ILE A 84 9.41 -22.20 9.10
N LEU A 85 8.84 -21.42 8.20
CA LEU A 85 9.54 -20.76 7.11
C LEU A 85 9.68 -19.28 7.41
N ARG A 86 10.87 -18.72 7.21
CA ARG A 86 11.17 -17.30 7.46
C ARG A 86 11.81 -16.68 6.23
N CYS A 87 11.20 -15.63 5.73
CA CYS A 87 11.76 -14.73 4.73
C CYS A 87 11.02 -13.39 4.86
N PRO A 88 11.68 -12.24 4.69
CA PRO A 88 10.97 -10.97 4.59
C PRO A 88 9.90 -11.01 3.50
N GLY A 89 8.66 -10.55 3.81
CA GLY A 89 7.53 -10.58 2.89
C GLY A 89 6.93 -11.97 2.59
N ILE A 90 7.31 -13.02 3.33
CA ILE A 90 6.78 -14.38 3.09
C ILE A 90 5.31 -14.50 3.49
N GLY A 91 4.92 -13.88 4.63
CA GLY A 91 3.55 -13.92 5.16
C GLY A 91 2.70 -12.75 4.68
N ASP A 92 3.34 -11.71 4.24
CA ASP A 92 2.78 -10.46 3.75
C ASP A 92 3.49 -10.06 2.43
N ASP A 93 3.04 -10.51 1.23
CA ASP A 93 1.85 -11.36 1.03
C ASP A 93 2.18 -12.55 0.12
N THR A 94 3.48 -12.96 0.01
CA THR A 94 3.96 -14.00 -0.91
C THR A 94 3.23 -15.34 -0.71
N ALA A 95 2.85 -15.67 0.52
CA ALA A 95 2.13 -16.91 0.79
C ALA A 95 0.71 -16.90 0.18
N SER A 96 0.03 -15.76 0.21
CA SER A 96 -1.28 -15.60 -0.42
C SER A 96 -1.18 -15.57 -1.94
N VAL A 97 -0.11 -14.97 -2.51
CA VAL A 97 0.17 -15.08 -3.95
C VAL A 97 0.25 -16.54 -4.37
N VAL A 98 0.99 -17.38 -3.62
CA VAL A 98 1.03 -18.83 -3.88
C VAL A 98 -0.35 -19.45 -3.76
N GLY A 99 -1.17 -19.03 -2.81
CA GLY A 99 -2.57 -19.46 -2.66
C GLY A 99 -3.41 -19.16 -3.90
N VAL A 100 -3.30 -17.94 -4.44
CA VAL A 100 -3.99 -17.53 -5.68
C VAL A 100 -3.53 -18.39 -6.87
N LEU A 101 -2.21 -18.61 -7.01
CA LEU A 101 -1.65 -19.43 -8.09
C LEU A 101 -2.09 -20.90 -8.01
N LEU A 102 -2.13 -21.48 -6.82
CA LEU A 102 -2.62 -22.86 -6.63
C LEU A 102 -4.12 -22.99 -6.85
N THR A 103 -4.87 -21.95 -6.53
CA THR A 103 -6.32 -21.89 -6.82
C THR A 103 -6.54 -21.84 -8.33
N ALA A 104 -5.82 -20.96 -9.04
CA ALA A 104 -5.88 -20.89 -10.50
C ALA A 104 -5.48 -22.23 -11.15
N LYS A 105 -4.39 -22.84 -10.67
CA LYS A 105 -3.97 -24.20 -11.10
C LYS A 105 -5.09 -25.21 -10.94
N TYR A 106 -5.74 -25.24 -9.78
CA TYR A 106 -6.85 -26.17 -9.52
C TYR A 106 -8.00 -25.98 -10.52
N PHE A 107 -8.35 -24.72 -10.83
CA PHE A 107 -9.40 -24.41 -11.81
C PHE A 107 -9.03 -24.89 -13.23
N ILE A 108 -7.78 -24.68 -13.64
CA ILE A 108 -7.28 -25.11 -14.95
C ILE A 108 -7.30 -26.64 -15.07
N GLU A 109 -6.66 -27.35 -14.12
CA GLU A 109 -6.48 -28.80 -14.18
C GLU A 109 -7.79 -29.57 -14.07
N ASN A 110 -8.76 -29.04 -13.35
CA ASN A 110 -10.06 -29.68 -13.18
C ASN A 110 -11.12 -29.12 -14.15
N ASN A 111 -10.74 -28.21 -15.04
CA ASN A 111 -11.64 -27.60 -16.01
C ASN A 111 -12.94 -27.09 -15.37
N ILE A 112 -12.81 -26.36 -14.26
CA ILE A 112 -13.94 -25.89 -13.45
C ILE A 112 -14.80 -24.93 -14.27
N GLN A 113 -16.07 -25.25 -14.41
CA GLN A 113 -17.03 -24.38 -15.07
C GLN A 113 -17.60 -23.36 -14.09
N THR A 114 -17.53 -22.09 -14.45
CA THR A 114 -18.06 -21.00 -13.62
C THR A 114 -19.24 -20.33 -14.32
N LYS A 115 -20.22 -19.88 -13.56
CA LYS A 115 -21.34 -19.10 -14.08
C LYS A 115 -20.91 -17.68 -14.42
N ASP A 116 -20.07 -17.12 -13.60
CA ASP A 116 -19.57 -15.74 -13.68
C ASP A 116 -18.07 -15.76 -13.96
N GLY A 117 -17.52 -14.64 -14.47
CA GLY A 117 -16.09 -14.52 -14.70
C GLY A 117 -15.30 -14.47 -13.37
N ILE A 118 -14.09 -15.02 -13.41
CA ILE A 118 -13.13 -14.91 -12.30
C ILE A 118 -11.85 -14.25 -12.85
N LEU A 119 -11.35 -13.22 -12.16
CA LEU A 119 -10.01 -12.71 -12.35
C LEU A 119 -9.12 -13.25 -11.22
N PHE A 120 -8.13 -14.06 -11.56
CA PHE A 120 -7.02 -14.35 -10.67
C PHE A 120 -5.98 -13.28 -10.87
N VAL A 121 -5.69 -12.53 -9.81
CA VAL A 121 -4.82 -11.35 -9.89
C VAL A 121 -3.71 -11.44 -8.86
N CYS A 122 -2.48 -11.21 -9.33
CA CYS A 122 -1.37 -10.92 -8.44
C CYS A 122 -1.05 -9.43 -8.62
N ASN A 123 -1.58 -8.60 -7.71
CA ASN A 123 -1.55 -7.15 -7.83
C ASN A 123 -0.24 -6.55 -7.31
N SER A 124 0.07 -5.35 -7.79
CA SER A 124 1.27 -4.59 -7.46
C SER A 124 0.97 -3.40 -6.56
N CYS A 125 2.01 -2.84 -5.94
CA CYS A 125 1.96 -1.55 -5.24
C CYS A 125 0.83 -1.47 -4.18
N GLU A 126 0.63 -2.55 -3.40
CA GLU A 126 -0.25 -2.50 -2.23
C GLU A 126 0.40 -1.73 -1.10
N GLU A 127 1.69 -1.96 -0.87
CA GLU A 127 2.42 -1.51 0.27
C GLU A 127 2.82 -0.02 0.23
N GLY A 128 2.99 0.56 1.41
CA GLY A 128 3.63 1.85 1.63
C GLY A 128 3.09 2.98 0.74
N LEU A 129 3.97 3.53 -0.07
CA LEU A 129 3.65 4.61 -1.02
C LEU A 129 3.14 4.09 -2.38
N GLY A 130 3.00 2.78 -2.55
CA GLY A 130 2.37 2.17 -3.74
C GLY A 130 0.91 2.58 -3.91
N ASN A 131 0.25 2.90 -2.79
CA ASN A 131 -1.09 3.51 -2.74
C ASN A 131 -2.15 2.73 -3.53
N LEU A 132 -2.09 1.39 -3.49
CA LEU A 132 -3.01 0.49 -4.21
C LEU A 132 -3.03 0.71 -5.73
N LYS A 133 -1.90 1.12 -6.33
CA LYS A 133 -1.81 1.42 -7.77
C LYS A 133 -2.33 0.26 -8.62
N GLY A 134 -1.97 -0.98 -8.27
CA GLY A 134 -2.41 -2.18 -8.99
C GLY A 134 -3.92 -2.36 -8.92
N THR A 135 -4.50 -2.39 -7.74
CA THR A 135 -5.97 -2.56 -7.58
C THR A 135 -6.75 -1.40 -8.22
N ARG A 136 -6.24 -0.16 -8.14
CA ARG A 136 -6.86 1.00 -8.83
C ARG A 136 -6.88 0.83 -10.35
N GLN A 137 -5.79 0.34 -10.94
CA GLN A 137 -5.72 0.05 -12.38
C GLN A 137 -6.72 -1.04 -12.75
N LEU A 138 -6.75 -2.13 -12.00
CA LEU A 138 -7.70 -3.23 -12.21
C LEU A 138 -9.17 -2.75 -12.17
N MET A 139 -9.52 -1.93 -11.17
CA MET A 139 -10.88 -1.39 -11.04
C MET A 139 -11.26 -0.47 -12.19
N LYS A 140 -10.30 0.25 -12.79
CA LYS A 140 -10.49 1.07 -13.98
C LYS A 140 -10.69 0.22 -15.22
N ASP A 141 -9.84 -0.79 -15.44
CA ASP A 141 -9.86 -1.64 -16.64
C ASP A 141 -11.13 -2.50 -16.74
N TYR A 142 -11.68 -2.87 -15.57
CA TYR A 142 -12.89 -3.67 -15.46
C TYR A 142 -14.07 -2.87 -14.86
N GLU A 143 -14.11 -1.57 -15.08
CA GLU A 143 -15.14 -0.68 -14.54
C GLU A 143 -16.57 -1.22 -14.82
N GLY A 144 -17.39 -1.25 -13.77
CA GLY A 144 -18.77 -1.73 -13.82
C GLY A 144 -18.93 -3.26 -13.95
N ARG A 145 -17.87 -4.00 -14.23
CA ARG A 145 -17.89 -5.47 -14.40
C ARG A 145 -17.56 -6.24 -13.14
N ILE A 146 -16.69 -5.69 -12.27
CA ILE A 146 -16.34 -6.32 -10.99
C ILE A 146 -17.50 -6.18 -10.01
N LYS A 147 -17.99 -7.30 -9.48
CA LYS A 147 -19.06 -7.36 -8.48
C LYS A 147 -18.57 -7.78 -7.09
N ARG A 148 -17.47 -8.52 -7.03
CA ARG A 148 -16.83 -8.96 -5.79
C ARG A 148 -15.32 -8.88 -5.96
N LEU A 149 -14.66 -8.48 -4.87
CA LEU A 149 -13.22 -8.51 -4.75
C LEU A 149 -12.86 -9.20 -3.44
N LEU A 150 -12.08 -10.27 -3.54
CA LEU A 150 -11.59 -11.08 -2.44
C LEU A 150 -10.07 -10.93 -2.40
N THR A 151 -9.56 -10.18 -1.44
CA THR A 151 -8.13 -9.99 -1.20
C THR A 151 -7.67 -10.99 -0.16
N ALA A 152 -6.65 -11.77 -0.49
CA ALA A 152 -6.05 -12.75 0.41
C ALA A 152 -4.86 -12.14 1.14
N ASP A 153 -5.08 -11.08 1.89
CA ASP A 153 -4.07 -10.37 2.68
C ASP A 153 -4.47 -10.41 4.16
N ALA A 154 -4.31 -11.59 4.77
CA ALA A 154 -4.78 -11.79 6.13
C ALA A 154 -3.85 -12.70 6.94
N SER A 155 -3.55 -12.29 8.16
CA SER A 155 -2.79 -13.09 9.14
C SER A 155 -3.61 -14.22 9.80
N LYS A 156 -4.94 -14.26 9.59
CA LYS A 156 -5.84 -15.23 10.22
C LYS A 156 -6.67 -15.97 9.19
N LEU A 157 -6.47 -17.28 9.07
CA LEU A 157 -7.14 -18.14 8.08
C LEU A 157 -8.66 -18.27 8.27
N ASN A 158 -9.19 -17.96 9.43
CA ASN A 158 -10.62 -18.11 9.78
C ASN A 158 -11.33 -16.75 9.99
N SER A 159 -10.79 -15.70 9.42
CA SER A 159 -11.38 -14.36 9.50
C SER A 159 -11.56 -13.76 8.11
N CYS A 160 -12.62 -12.99 7.94
CA CYS A 160 -12.86 -12.17 6.77
C CYS A 160 -13.20 -10.76 7.25
N ALA A 161 -12.47 -9.77 6.74
CA ALA A 161 -12.77 -8.37 6.98
C ALA A 161 -13.57 -7.81 5.80
N ASN A 162 -14.71 -7.20 6.09
CA ASN A 162 -15.57 -6.53 5.10
C ASN A 162 -15.59 -5.01 5.26
N SER A 163 -14.70 -4.50 6.10
CA SER A 163 -14.50 -3.06 6.32
C SER A 163 -13.03 -2.69 6.17
N CYS A 164 -12.77 -1.54 5.60
CA CYS A 164 -11.41 -1.03 5.38
C CYS A 164 -11.17 0.26 6.15
N VAL A 165 -9.91 0.44 6.53
CA VAL A 165 -9.40 1.65 7.19
C VAL A 165 -8.99 2.66 6.13
N GLY A 166 -9.59 3.85 6.16
CA GLY A 166 -9.17 4.97 5.34
C GLY A 166 -7.86 5.56 5.84
N SER A 167 -7.06 6.12 4.94
CA SER A 167 -5.83 6.81 5.30
C SER A 167 -5.49 7.94 4.33
N HIS A 168 -4.93 9.02 4.86
CA HIS A 168 -4.25 10.03 4.05
C HIS A 168 -2.79 10.13 4.49
N ARG A 169 -1.89 10.15 3.52
CA ARG A 169 -0.44 10.16 3.71
C ARG A 169 0.14 11.38 3.02
N TYR A 170 0.97 12.10 3.72
CA TYR A 170 1.52 13.37 3.25
C TYR A 170 3.05 13.37 3.31
N ARG A 171 3.65 13.99 2.27
CA ARG A 171 4.99 14.55 2.33
C ARG A 171 4.84 16.04 2.58
N VAL A 172 5.50 16.52 3.65
CA VAL A 172 5.47 17.93 4.02
C VAL A 172 6.90 18.46 3.97
N THR A 173 7.14 19.42 3.09
CA THR A 173 8.43 20.07 2.92
C THR A 173 8.38 21.49 3.45
N VAL A 174 9.26 21.81 4.39
CA VAL A 174 9.43 23.16 4.93
C VAL A 174 10.69 23.77 4.34
N SER A 175 10.56 24.98 3.77
CA SER A 175 11.66 25.74 3.21
C SER A 175 11.76 27.12 3.86
N THR A 176 12.99 27.56 4.13
CA THR A 176 13.32 28.86 4.74
C THR A 176 14.54 29.46 4.07
N GLN A 177 14.90 30.71 4.41
CA GLN A 177 16.10 31.34 3.89
C GLN A 177 17.38 30.61 4.33
N GLY A 178 17.43 30.06 5.57
CA GLY A 178 18.61 29.43 6.13
C GLY A 178 19.81 30.39 6.29
N GLY A 179 21.03 29.82 6.28
CA GLY A 179 22.27 30.62 6.33
C GLY A 179 23.32 30.04 7.28
N HIS A 180 24.40 30.82 7.49
CA HIS A 180 25.46 30.46 8.45
C HIS A 180 24.96 30.66 9.89
N SER A 181 25.13 29.69 10.75
CA SER A 181 24.55 29.68 12.11
C SER A 181 24.90 30.87 12.99
N TYR A 182 26.10 31.42 12.83
CA TYR A 182 26.55 32.65 13.54
C TYR A 182 26.25 33.93 12.72
N GLY A 183 26.61 33.96 11.45
CA GLY A 183 26.51 35.18 10.61
C GLY A 183 25.08 35.54 10.20
N ALA A 184 24.19 34.57 10.11
CA ALA A 184 22.77 34.74 9.79
C ALA A 184 21.86 34.40 10.96
N PHE A 185 22.38 34.55 12.19
CA PHE A 185 21.58 34.25 13.41
C PHE A 185 20.32 35.12 13.43
N GLY A 186 19.17 34.47 13.64
CA GLY A 186 17.83 35.08 13.58
C GLY A 186 17.02 34.65 12.35
N ASN A 187 17.65 34.13 11.30
CA ASN A 187 16.91 33.50 10.20
C ASN A 187 16.14 32.28 10.67
N LYS A 188 15.01 32.02 10.01
CA LYS A 188 14.21 30.81 10.27
C LYS A 188 15.00 29.56 9.90
N ASN A 189 14.86 28.53 10.72
CA ASN A 189 15.48 27.22 10.52
C ASN A 189 14.41 26.21 10.16
N ALA A 190 14.48 25.61 8.98
CA ALA A 190 13.48 24.67 8.47
C ALA A 190 13.25 23.48 9.40
N LEU A 191 14.29 22.94 10.05
CA LEU A 191 14.15 21.85 11.03
C LEU A 191 13.37 22.31 12.27
N ALA A 192 13.64 23.53 12.75
CA ALA A 192 12.91 24.07 13.93
C ALA A 192 11.45 24.34 13.60
N GLU A 193 11.15 24.88 12.41
CA GLU A 193 9.76 25.11 12.00
C GLU A 193 9.01 23.79 11.74
N LEU A 194 9.66 22.80 11.11
CA LEU A 194 9.07 21.46 10.95
C LEU A 194 8.79 20.79 12.30
N SER A 195 9.71 20.93 13.26
CA SER A 195 9.52 20.39 14.63
C SER A 195 8.30 20.98 15.34
N LYS A 196 7.95 22.24 15.08
CA LYS A 196 6.72 22.87 15.59
C LYS A 196 5.47 22.25 14.96
N ILE A 197 5.51 21.96 13.67
CA ILE A 197 4.42 21.25 12.96
C ILE A 197 4.22 19.87 13.59
N VAL A 198 5.32 19.13 13.79
CA VAL A 198 5.28 17.81 14.46
C VAL A 198 4.65 17.92 15.85
N ALA A 199 5.10 18.87 16.66
CA ALA A 199 4.54 19.07 18.01
C ALA A 199 3.02 19.32 17.96
N LYS A 200 2.55 20.18 17.06
CA LYS A 200 1.11 20.44 16.88
C LYS A 200 0.33 19.19 16.44
N ILE A 201 0.91 18.34 15.57
CA ILE A 201 0.28 17.07 15.19
C ILE A 201 0.09 16.18 16.41
N TYR A 202 1.09 16.09 17.31
CA TYR A 202 1.02 15.27 18.51
C TYR A 202 0.19 15.87 19.66
N GLU A 203 -0.30 17.11 19.51
CA GLU A 203 -1.32 17.74 20.37
C GLU A 203 -2.75 17.43 19.92
N ILE A 204 -2.96 16.79 18.76
CA ILE A 204 -4.29 16.45 18.27
C ILE A 204 -4.97 15.44 19.20
N GLU A 205 -6.13 15.81 19.72
CA GLU A 205 -7.06 14.86 20.31
C GLU A 205 -7.88 14.20 19.18
N VAL A 206 -7.62 12.92 18.93
CA VAL A 206 -8.32 12.18 17.87
C VAL A 206 -9.82 12.08 18.18
N PRO A 207 -10.69 12.14 17.15
CA PRO A 207 -12.10 11.87 17.31
C PRO A 207 -12.34 10.52 17.99
N LYS A 208 -13.23 10.50 19.00
CA LYS A 208 -13.59 9.29 19.72
C LYS A 208 -14.99 8.86 19.31
N LYS A 209 -15.10 7.67 18.72
CA LYS A 209 -16.38 7.05 18.35
C LYS A 209 -16.35 5.60 18.85
N GLU A 210 -17.44 5.16 19.47
CA GLU A 210 -17.51 3.81 20.06
C GLU A 210 -17.28 2.73 18.98
N GLY A 211 -16.41 1.77 19.29
CA GLY A 211 -16.06 0.69 18.36
C GLY A 211 -15.23 1.10 17.14
N ARG A 212 -14.81 2.38 17.03
CA ARG A 212 -13.99 2.91 15.93
C ARG A 212 -12.63 3.34 16.40
N LYS A 213 -11.65 3.30 15.48
CA LYS A 213 -10.27 3.67 15.79
C LYS A 213 -9.74 4.73 14.82
N THR A 214 -9.21 5.82 15.39
CA THR A 214 -8.51 6.87 14.65
C THR A 214 -7.09 6.99 15.17
N THR A 215 -6.14 7.12 14.26
CA THR A 215 -4.70 7.21 14.59
C THR A 215 -4.02 8.22 13.68
N TYR A 216 -2.85 8.69 14.10
CA TYR A 216 -1.92 9.46 13.27
C TYR A 216 -0.48 9.07 13.60
N ASN A 217 0.44 9.40 12.69
CA ASN A 217 1.86 9.14 12.88
C ASN A 217 2.72 10.08 12.04
N VAL A 218 3.87 10.47 12.55
CA VAL A 218 4.98 11.04 11.80
C VAL A 218 6.06 9.95 11.69
N GLY A 219 6.19 9.38 10.50
CA GLY A 219 7.01 8.19 10.28
C GLY A 219 8.49 8.49 9.98
N SER A 220 8.78 9.67 9.42
CA SER A 220 10.15 10.09 9.17
C SER A 220 10.31 11.61 9.20
N ILE A 221 11.51 12.07 9.54
CA ILE A 221 11.93 13.47 9.45
C ILE A 221 13.36 13.49 8.90
N THR A 222 13.60 14.32 7.90
CA THR A 222 14.92 14.54 7.32
C THR A 222 15.17 16.04 7.11
N GLY A 223 16.43 16.49 7.08
CA GLY A 223 16.73 17.88 6.77
C GLY A 223 18.07 18.35 7.29
N GLY A 224 18.44 19.59 6.89
CA GLY A 224 19.71 20.19 7.24
C GLY A 224 20.90 19.58 6.48
N THR A 225 22.08 20.19 6.65
CA THR A 225 23.30 19.78 5.94
C THR A 225 24.53 19.68 6.84
N SER A 226 24.69 20.60 7.80
CA SER A 226 25.84 20.62 8.71
C SER A 226 25.51 21.36 10.02
N ILE A 227 26.40 21.19 11.03
CA ILE A 227 26.19 21.74 12.35
C ILE A 227 26.20 23.28 12.40
N ASN A 228 26.92 23.91 11.48
CA ASN A 228 27.06 25.38 11.42
C ASN A 228 26.17 26.03 10.35
N THR A 229 25.16 25.32 9.87
CA THR A 229 24.19 25.81 8.87
C THR A 229 22.80 25.86 9.50
N ILE A 230 22.12 27.01 9.38
CA ILE A 230 20.67 27.11 9.61
C ILE A 230 20.00 26.37 8.46
N ALA A 231 19.25 25.31 8.76
CA ALA A 231 18.65 24.45 7.74
C ALA A 231 17.71 25.24 6.82
N GLN A 232 17.94 25.14 5.50
CA GLN A 232 17.08 25.74 4.48
C GLN A 232 15.87 24.88 4.16
N THR A 233 16.02 23.55 4.27
CA THR A 233 14.97 22.60 3.92
C THR A 233 14.89 21.48 4.96
N ALA A 234 13.68 21.09 5.29
CA ALA A 234 13.38 19.90 6.07
C ALA A 234 12.09 19.25 5.55
N GLU A 235 12.01 17.93 5.64
CA GLU A 235 10.88 17.14 5.14
C GLU A 235 10.41 16.15 6.19
N MET A 236 9.12 15.87 6.22
CA MET A 236 8.55 14.74 6.95
C MET A 236 7.57 13.94 6.11
N LEU A 237 7.44 12.66 6.45
CA LEU A 237 6.33 11.80 6.03
C LEU A 237 5.40 11.58 7.22
N CYS A 238 4.13 11.86 7.05
CA CYS A 238 3.12 11.69 8.10
C CYS A 238 1.82 11.14 7.51
N GLU A 239 1.00 10.56 8.39
CA GLU A 239 -0.30 10.02 8.03
C GLU A 239 -1.30 10.15 9.16
N TYR A 240 -2.58 10.04 8.82
CA TYR A 240 -3.64 9.67 9.75
C TYR A 240 -4.53 8.61 9.12
N ARG A 241 -5.17 7.81 9.99
CA ARG A 241 -6.03 6.69 9.59
C ARG A 241 -7.30 6.68 10.43
N SER A 242 -8.40 6.23 9.85
CA SER A 242 -9.63 5.94 10.56
C SER A 242 -10.45 4.86 9.85
N ASP A 243 -11.13 4.03 10.63
CA ASP A 243 -12.17 3.12 10.16
C ASP A 243 -13.58 3.78 10.20
N ASP A 244 -13.62 5.10 10.45
CA ASP A 244 -14.82 5.92 10.40
C ASP A 244 -14.64 7.12 9.47
N ILE A 245 -15.54 7.28 8.51
CA ILE A 245 -15.42 8.29 7.45
C ILE A 245 -15.53 9.72 7.97
N GLU A 246 -16.35 9.95 9.01
CA GLU A 246 -16.52 11.25 9.63
C GLU A 246 -15.25 11.65 10.40
N SER A 247 -14.71 10.73 11.19
CA SER A 247 -13.44 10.91 11.89
C SER A 247 -12.28 11.15 10.92
N LEU A 248 -12.26 10.47 9.77
CA LEU A 248 -11.24 10.69 8.74
C LEU A 248 -11.31 12.12 8.18
N SER A 249 -12.53 12.65 7.97
CA SER A 249 -12.75 14.03 7.52
C SER A 249 -12.30 15.05 8.56
N ILE A 250 -12.61 14.84 9.85
CA ILE A 250 -12.17 15.69 10.95
C ILE A 250 -10.64 15.73 11.03
N MET A 251 -9.98 14.58 10.90
CA MET A 251 -8.51 14.52 10.90
C MET A 251 -7.91 15.29 9.73
N LYS A 252 -8.57 15.27 8.55
CA LYS A 252 -8.16 16.08 7.42
C LYS A 252 -8.18 17.56 7.75
N GLU A 253 -9.26 18.05 8.35
CA GLU A 253 -9.39 19.45 8.75
C GLU A 253 -8.31 19.87 9.75
N TYR A 254 -7.98 19.02 10.72
CA TYR A 254 -6.91 19.30 11.69
C TYR A 254 -5.53 19.41 11.02
N PHE A 255 -5.20 18.49 10.13
CA PHE A 255 -3.92 18.50 9.41
C PHE A 255 -3.84 19.71 8.47
N ASP A 256 -4.88 19.98 7.68
CA ASP A 256 -4.94 21.12 6.77
C ASP A 256 -4.75 22.46 7.53
N LYS A 257 -5.37 22.59 8.70
CA LYS A 257 -5.23 23.77 9.57
C LYS A 257 -3.78 23.91 10.06
N ILE A 258 -3.18 22.84 10.60
CA ILE A 258 -1.79 22.87 11.10
C ILE A 258 -0.83 23.28 9.98
N PHE A 259 -0.98 22.72 8.78
CA PHE A 259 -0.11 23.02 7.65
C PHE A 259 -0.30 24.46 7.15
N SER A 260 -1.53 24.92 7.05
CA SER A 260 -1.83 26.30 6.61
C SER A 260 -1.33 27.36 7.58
N GLU A 261 -1.49 27.15 8.90
CA GLU A 261 -0.98 28.04 9.92
C GLU A 261 0.55 28.13 9.98
N ALA A 262 1.25 27.08 9.58
CA ALA A 262 2.70 27.05 9.56
C ALA A 262 3.31 27.79 8.35
N ASN A 263 2.51 28.04 7.30
CA ASN A 263 2.95 28.74 6.10
C ASN A 263 2.91 30.26 6.31
N THR A 264 4.05 30.91 6.19
CA THR A 264 4.21 32.37 6.44
C THR A 264 5.06 33.01 5.34
N SER A 265 5.30 34.31 5.44
CA SER A 265 6.21 35.03 4.50
C SER A 265 7.68 34.55 4.59
N GLU A 266 8.10 33.99 5.72
CA GLU A 266 9.47 33.54 5.96
C GLU A 266 9.63 32.00 5.94
N VAL A 267 8.50 31.29 5.98
CA VAL A 267 8.45 29.82 6.06
C VAL A 267 7.49 29.30 5.01
N LYS A 268 8.00 28.67 3.98
CA LYS A 268 7.17 28.02 2.96
C LYS A 268 6.91 26.57 3.36
N VAL A 269 5.62 26.17 3.40
CA VAL A 269 5.19 24.79 3.66
C VAL A 269 4.52 24.25 2.40
N GLU A 270 5.12 23.23 1.81
CA GLU A 270 4.57 22.51 0.67
C GLU A 270 4.05 21.16 1.16
N VAL A 271 2.81 20.83 0.80
CA VAL A 271 2.12 19.60 1.22
C VAL A 271 1.74 18.81 -0.01
N GLU A 272 2.30 17.62 -0.13
CA GLU A 272 1.98 16.66 -1.18
C GLU A 272 1.19 15.49 -0.60
N LEU A 273 0.01 15.19 -1.17
CA LEU A 273 -0.72 13.97 -0.83
C LEU A 273 -0.09 12.78 -1.57
N VAL A 274 0.67 11.96 -0.85
CA VAL A 274 1.41 10.81 -1.42
C VAL A 274 0.66 9.50 -1.31
N GLY A 275 -0.47 9.48 -0.61
CA GLY A 275 -1.33 8.30 -0.52
C GLY A 275 -2.71 8.65 0.03
N GLU A 276 -3.73 8.02 -0.55
CA GLU A 276 -5.12 8.16 -0.11
C GLU A 276 -5.81 6.81 -0.26
N ARG A 277 -6.36 6.29 0.84
CA ARG A 277 -7.19 5.08 0.85
C ARG A 277 -8.57 5.44 1.37
N PRO A 278 -9.66 4.99 0.72
CA PRO A 278 -11.00 5.26 1.19
C PRO A 278 -11.32 4.48 2.46
N CYS A 279 -12.17 5.03 3.30
CA CYS A 279 -12.78 4.35 4.42
C CYS A 279 -14.06 3.63 3.97
N SER A 280 -14.38 2.49 4.59
CA SER A 280 -15.65 1.80 4.35
C SER A 280 -16.83 2.68 4.74
N LYS A 281 -17.88 2.63 3.92
CA LYS A 281 -19.19 3.20 4.28
C LYS A 281 -19.90 2.24 5.25
N GLU A 282 -20.62 2.77 6.22
CA GLU A 282 -21.53 1.99 7.07
C GLU A 282 -22.56 1.25 6.20
N GLY A 283 -22.90 0.03 6.55
CA GLY A 283 -23.93 -0.75 5.87
C GLY A 283 -23.47 -1.73 4.80
N ASN A 284 -22.17 -1.94 4.61
CA ASN A 284 -21.65 -2.97 3.71
C ASN A 284 -21.66 -4.39 4.33
N GLU A 285 -22.27 -4.57 5.48
CA GLU A 285 -22.17 -5.79 6.31
C GLU A 285 -22.96 -7.00 5.77
N SER A 286 -23.74 -6.85 4.71
CA SER A 286 -24.78 -7.83 4.43
C SER A 286 -24.62 -8.69 3.18
N LYS A 287 -23.46 -8.72 2.52
CA LYS A 287 -23.32 -9.41 1.22
C LYS A 287 -21.99 -10.17 1.03
N VAL A 288 -21.51 -10.85 2.07
CA VAL A 288 -20.49 -11.88 1.89
C VAL A 288 -21.15 -13.24 1.88
#